data_09de54f0cd73e73ecaea8c4c0d947d08
#
_entry.id   09de54f0cd73e73ecaea8c4c0d947d08
#
_cell.length_a   1.000
_cell.length_b   1.000
_cell.length_c   1.000
_cell.angle_alpha   90.00
_cell.angle_beta   90.00
_cell.angle_gamma   90.00
#
_symmetry.space_group_name_H-M   'P 1'
#
loop_
_entity.id
_entity.type
_entity.pdbx_description
1 polymer ?
#
loop_
_entity_poly.entity_id
_entity_poly.type
_entity_poly.pdbx_seq_one_letter_code
_entity_poly.pdbx_strand_id
1 'polypeptide(L)'
;MTFQIGMRSSLRLWLAALAIAGVSATSSVGAPIVQTEQGRVECVSSGEVVAFKGLPFAAPPVAGLRWKPPEAPAPWSGVRKAGDYGHSCLQPASKYGLVTDQSEDCLYLNVWAPAKIDKPLPVMVWIYGGGYVIGSGASKLYDGSAFARDGVILVTLNYRLGSLGFFAHPALTREAASDAPLGDYGLMDQIAGLKWVKANIAKFGGYPGQVTVFGESAGAGSILYLMTTDSAKGLFQRAIVESGPAFALPASLAAKEREGEAFLARVGAPKDATAEQLRALPASSMIAPGEGVNLGPFPDGRMFKGPIEPAYASGRTVGVPIMIGSNTDDGSLGVVGYPGVPKLLWAMLGAKGDALRAIYAEMGETGVAQDRAVFNDTVFGVPARWIAGVEGARRPVYLYRYGYIPEILRGKIPGAYHASELAYVFDTLDAAKAFGAQPTPADRQEAAFVHSCWVSFAKTGRPACAGGPEWPAYAADKDQLYFFDETGGAKTVAGYRKAPNDFITTLVTRMMPR
;
A
#
# COMPACT_ATOMS: atom_id res chain seq x y z
N MET A 1 14.41 -101.17 36.12
CA MET A 1 15.54 -100.74 36.97
C MET A 1 15.49 -99.20 37.05
N THR A 2 14.94 -98.74 37.97
CA THR A 2 15.40 -98.19 39.29
C THR A 2 16.00 -96.77 39.23
N PHE A 3 15.41 -95.96 39.96
CA PHE A 3 15.82 -94.76 40.75
C PHE A 3 15.90 -93.42 39.99
N GLN A 4 15.40 -92.38 40.48
CA GLN A 4 14.88 -91.74 41.76
C GLN A 4 15.19 -90.24 41.64
N ILE A 5 14.17 -89.47 41.90
CA ILE A 5 14.05 -88.27 42.70
C ILE A 5 15.04 -87.13 42.55
N GLY A 6 14.46 -85.94 42.35
CA GLY A 6 15.12 -84.67 42.57
C GLY A 6 14.17 -83.47 42.41
N MET A 7 13.27 -83.26 43.39
CA MET A 7 12.46 -82.02 43.53
C MET A 7 13.38 -80.86 43.86
N ARG A 8 13.43 -79.78 43.05
CA ARG A 8 13.84 -78.44 43.49
C ARG A 8 12.85 -77.42 43.04
N SER A 9 12.20 -76.80 44.01
CA SER A 9 11.34 -75.64 43.90
C SER A 9 12.09 -74.41 43.37
N SER A 10 11.64 -73.80 42.29
CA SER A 10 12.07 -72.50 41.90
C SER A 10 10.90 -71.53 42.02
N LEU A 11 10.99 -70.65 42.97
CA LEU A 11 10.15 -69.49 43.28
C LEU A 11 10.22 -68.54 42.13
N ARG A 12 9.15 -68.37 41.36
CA ARG A 12 9.06 -67.32 40.30
C ARG A 12 8.55 -66.05 40.98
N LEU A 13 9.47 -65.08 41.16
CA LEU A 13 9.12 -63.69 41.44
C LEU A 13 8.44 -63.08 40.21
N TRP A 14 7.19 -62.70 40.38
CA TRP A 14 6.52 -61.82 39.43
C TRP A 14 6.90 -60.37 39.75
N LEU A 15 7.74 -59.72 38.91
CA LEU A 15 7.95 -58.29 38.93
C LEU A 15 6.80 -57.63 38.15
N ALA A 16 5.86 -57.02 38.83
CA ALA A 16 4.86 -56.16 38.23
C ALA A 16 5.52 -54.83 37.83
N ALA A 17 5.77 -54.66 36.52
CA ALA A 17 6.19 -53.37 35.96
C ALA A 17 4.97 -52.41 35.94
N LEU A 18 4.91 -51.47 36.88
CA LEU A 18 3.99 -50.31 36.81
C LEU A 18 4.47 -49.43 35.63
N ALA A 19 3.78 -49.50 34.51
CA ALA A 19 3.91 -48.51 33.45
C ALA A 19 3.23 -47.21 33.94
N ILE A 20 4.02 -46.24 34.39
CA ILE A 20 3.58 -44.86 34.59
C ILE A 20 3.40 -44.25 33.20
N ALA A 21 2.17 -44.25 32.70
CA ALA A 21 1.79 -43.45 31.55
C ALA A 21 1.88 -41.98 31.96
N GLY A 22 3.01 -41.36 31.65
CA GLY A 22 3.17 -39.93 31.73
C GLY A 22 2.20 -39.24 30.75
N VAL A 23 1.06 -38.78 31.23
CA VAL A 23 0.20 -37.86 30.49
C VAL A 23 0.96 -36.55 30.40
N SER A 24 1.66 -36.36 29.28
CA SER A 24 2.17 -35.03 28.93
C SER A 24 0.95 -34.16 28.70
N ALA A 25 0.56 -33.41 29.73
CA ALA A 25 -0.38 -32.31 29.55
C ALA A 25 0.30 -31.29 28.67
N THR A 26 0.00 -31.33 27.38
CA THR A 26 0.26 -30.20 26.47
C THR A 26 -0.59 -29.06 26.97
N SER A 27 0.00 -28.17 27.78
CA SER A 27 -0.60 -26.88 28.11
C SER A 27 -0.90 -26.19 26.77
N SER A 28 -2.15 -26.14 26.37
CA SER A 28 -2.58 -25.28 25.30
C SER A 28 -2.32 -23.85 25.77
N VAL A 29 -1.20 -23.28 25.38
CA VAL A 29 -0.98 -21.84 25.53
C VAL A 29 -2.11 -21.18 24.74
N GLY A 30 -3.05 -20.55 25.46
CA GLY A 30 -4.15 -19.83 24.83
C GLY A 30 -3.59 -18.81 23.82
N ALA A 31 -4.34 -18.53 22.77
CA ALA A 31 -3.93 -17.54 21.78
C ALA A 31 -3.58 -16.21 22.48
N PRO A 32 -2.49 -15.53 22.07
CA PRO A 32 -2.08 -14.28 22.70
C PRO A 32 -3.19 -13.23 22.71
N ILE A 33 -3.39 -12.61 23.88
CA ILE A 33 -4.34 -11.50 24.07
C ILE A 33 -3.54 -10.22 24.25
N VAL A 34 -3.87 -9.20 23.46
CA VAL A 34 -3.25 -7.87 23.50
C VAL A 34 -4.26 -6.85 24.00
N GLN A 35 -3.83 -5.96 24.91
CA GLN A 35 -4.61 -4.83 25.38
C GLN A 35 -4.34 -3.60 24.50
N THR A 36 -5.30 -3.21 23.66
CA THR A 36 -5.29 -1.93 22.96
C THR A 36 -5.90 -0.81 23.81
N GLU A 37 -5.83 0.43 23.36
CA GLU A 37 -6.52 1.55 24.04
C GLU A 37 -8.03 1.34 24.10
N GLN A 38 -8.61 0.66 23.11
CA GLN A 38 -10.05 0.46 23.01
C GLN A 38 -10.56 -0.80 23.72
N GLY A 39 -9.71 -1.81 23.92
CA GLY A 39 -10.11 -3.07 24.56
C GLY A 39 -9.14 -4.21 24.26
N ARG A 40 -9.45 -5.41 24.78
CA ARG A 40 -8.63 -6.61 24.59
C ARG A 40 -8.97 -7.29 23.27
N VAL A 41 -7.93 -7.78 22.57
CA VAL A 41 -8.04 -8.52 21.31
C VAL A 41 -7.28 -9.83 21.39
N GLU A 42 -7.82 -10.90 20.82
CA GLU A 42 -7.22 -12.23 20.77
C GLU A 42 -6.88 -12.58 19.33
N CYS A 43 -5.63 -12.97 19.08
CA CYS A 43 -5.12 -13.28 17.75
C CYS A 43 -5.58 -14.65 17.22
N VAL A 44 -5.30 -14.88 15.94
CA VAL A 44 -5.16 -16.23 15.36
C VAL A 44 -3.66 -16.51 15.23
N SER A 45 -3.23 -17.67 15.69
CA SER A 45 -1.85 -18.13 15.58
C SER A 45 -1.71 -19.14 14.44
N SER A 46 -0.66 -18.98 13.63
CA SER A 46 -0.25 -19.95 12.62
C SER A 46 1.25 -20.22 12.76
N GLY A 47 1.57 -21.16 13.65
CA GLY A 47 2.96 -21.55 13.93
C GLY A 47 3.79 -20.38 14.48
N GLU A 48 4.74 -19.87 13.68
CA GLU A 48 5.68 -18.81 14.08
C GLU A 48 5.10 -17.39 13.93
N VAL A 49 3.89 -17.24 13.38
CA VAL A 49 3.24 -15.94 13.12
C VAL A 49 1.92 -15.86 13.86
N VAL A 50 1.63 -14.71 14.44
CA VAL A 50 0.33 -14.34 14.97
C VAL A 50 -0.27 -13.23 14.13
N ALA A 51 -1.58 -13.31 13.86
CA ALA A 51 -2.32 -12.30 13.11
C ALA A 51 -3.53 -11.80 13.92
N PHE A 52 -3.70 -10.49 13.93
CA PHE A 52 -4.86 -9.82 14.49
C PHE A 52 -5.57 -9.11 13.33
N LYS A 53 -6.75 -9.55 12.99
CA LYS A 53 -7.51 -9.07 11.83
C LYS A 53 -8.77 -8.33 12.27
N GLY A 54 -9.23 -7.38 11.44
CA GLY A 54 -10.48 -6.66 11.69
C GLY A 54 -10.46 -5.78 12.94
N LEU A 55 -9.33 -5.15 13.25
CA LEU A 55 -9.20 -4.22 14.37
C LEU A 55 -9.75 -2.84 13.96
N PRO A 56 -10.80 -2.31 14.61
CA PRO A 56 -11.31 -0.98 14.29
C PRO A 56 -10.31 0.08 14.74
N PHE A 57 -9.91 0.97 13.84
CA PHE A 57 -9.04 2.11 14.15
C PHE A 57 -9.81 3.44 14.17
N ALA A 58 -11.05 3.45 13.67
CA ALA A 58 -11.96 4.59 13.73
C ALA A 58 -13.40 4.10 13.90
N ALA A 59 -14.29 5.01 14.30
CA ALA A 59 -15.72 4.78 14.33
C ALA A 59 -16.26 4.51 12.92
N PRO A 60 -17.31 3.67 12.75
CA PRO A 60 -17.94 3.46 11.47
C PRO A 60 -18.38 4.77 10.81
N PRO A 61 -17.91 5.12 9.60
CA PRO A 61 -18.25 6.38 8.93
C PRO A 61 -19.61 6.32 8.24
N VAL A 62 -20.64 5.94 8.99
CA VAL A 62 -22.00 5.71 8.53
C VAL A 62 -22.95 6.83 8.95
N ALA A 63 -24.07 6.97 8.27
CA ALA A 63 -25.12 7.94 8.61
C ALA A 63 -24.56 9.35 8.86
N GLY A 64 -24.70 9.91 10.05
CA GLY A 64 -24.23 11.23 10.42
C GLY A 64 -22.71 11.42 10.34
N LEU A 65 -21.91 10.36 10.27
CA LEU A 65 -20.45 10.40 10.13
C LEU A 65 -19.96 10.25 8.67
N ARG A 66 -20.85 9.95 7.71
CA ARG A 66 -20.49 9.98 6.29
C ARG A 66 -19.98 11.36 5.91
N TRP A 67 -18.86 11.43 5.16
CA TRP A 67 -18.20 12.67 4.77
C TRP A 67 -17.84 13.59 5.96
N LYS A 68 -17.40 12.97 7.05
CA LYS A 68 -16.73 13.65 8.17
C LYS A 68 -15.35 13.08 8.39
N PRO A 69 -14.42 13.83 9.00
CA PRO A 69 -13.17 13.28 9.50
C PRO A 69 -13.43 12.05 10.38
N PRO A 70 -12.54 11.04 10.36
CA PRO A 70 -12.71 9.84 11.17
C PRO A 70 -12.64 10.18 12.67
N GLU A 71 -13.54 9.60 13.45
CA GLU A 71 -13.58 9.71 14.91
C GLU A 71 -12.97 8.46 15.56
N ALA A 72 -12.57 8.55 16.82
CA ALA A 72 -12.04 7.40 17.57
C ALA A 72 -13.09 6.27 17.67
N PRO A 73 -12.69 5.00 17.58
CA PRO A 73 -13.62 3.90 17.73
C PRO A 73 -14.09 3.78 19.18
N ALA A 74 -15.32 3.32 19.38
CA ALA A 74 -15.86 3.08 20.70
C ALA A 74 -15.05 1.99 21.43
N PRO A 75 -14.78 2.16 22.74
CA PRO A 75 -14.16 1.11 23.54
C PRO A 75 -15.12 -0.07 23.71
N TRP A 76 -14.56 -1.27 23.90
CA TRP A 76 -15.34 -2.47 24.17
C TRP A 76 -14.90 -3.18 25.44
N SER A 77 -15.85 -3.89 26.05
CA SER A 77 -15.59 -4.80 27.18
C SER A 77 -15.32 -6.23 26.68
N GLY A 78 -14.68 -7.05 27.53
CA GLY A 78 -14.36 -8.44 27.17
C GLY A 78 -13.18 -8.57 26.22
N VAL A 79 -13.09 -9.69 25.53
CA VAL A 79 -12.04 -10.02 24.54
C VAL A 79 -12.67 -10.15 23.17
N ARG A 80 -12.28 -9.28 22.24
CA ARG A 80 -12.69 -9.35 20.83
C ARG A 80 -11.82 -10.39 20.11
N LYS A 81 -12.46 -11.33 19.43
CA LYS A 81 -11.78 -12.26 18.55
C LYS A 81 -11.34 -11.49 17.29
N ALA A 82 -10.05 -11.54 16.98
CA ALA A 82 -9.45 -10.87 15.84
C ALA A 82 -8.94 -11.89 14.80
N GLY A 83 -9.77 -12.89 14.50
CA GLY A 83 -9.48 -13.96 13.55
C GLY A 83 -9.85 -13.64 12.11
N ASP A 84 -10.88 -12.84 11.92
CA ASP A 84 -11.46 -12.53 10.64
C ASP A 84 -11.20 -11.08 10.24
N TYR A 85 -11.08 -10.84 8.94
CA TYR A 85 -10.98 -9.48 8.43
C TYR A 85 -12.27 -8.70 8.68
N GLY A 86 -12.16 -7.39 8.91
CA GLY A 86 -13.30 -6.49 8.87
C GLY A 86 -13.75 -6.27 7.41
N HIS A 87 -14.93 -5.66 7.25
CA HIS A 87 -15.45 -5.34 5.92
C HIS A 87 -14.48 -4.45 5.14
N SER A 88 -14.45 -4.66 3.83
CA SER A 88 -13.82 -3.75 2.90
C SER A 88 -14.72 -2.53 2.66
N CYS A 89 -14.13 -1.39 2.31
CA CYS A 89 -14.92 -0.21 2.00
C CYS A 89 -15.73 -0.41 0.72
N LEU A 90 -16.91 0.21 0.66
CA LEU A 90 -17.80 0.16 -0.49
C LEU A 90 -17.08 0.62 -1.76
N GLN A 91 -17.17 -0.17 -2.81
CA GLN A 91 -16.46 0.03 -4.07
C GLN A 91 -17.20 -0.67 -5.22
N PRO A 92 -16.99 -0.28 -6.49
CA PRO A 92 -17.51 -1.00 -7.64
C PRO A 92 -17.00 -2.44 -7.68
N ALA A 93 -17.79 -3.33 -8.25
CA ALA A 93 -17.35 -4.71 -8.50
C ALA A 93 -16.07 -4.69 -9.35
N SER A 94 -15.01 -5.30 -8.84
CA SER A 94 -13.74 -5.41 -9.55
C SER A 94 -13.68 -6.69 -10.37
N LYS A 95 -13.28 -6.57 -11.65
CA LYS A 95 -12.98 -7.73 -12.50
C LYS A 95 -11.82 -8.60 -11.96
N TYR A 96 -11.09 -8.10 -10.99
CA TYR A 96 -9.98 -8.81 -10.34
C TYR A 96 -10.43 -9.62 -9.10
N GLY A 97 -11.72 -9.63 -8.77
CA GLY A 97 -12.29 -10.44 -7.67
C GLY A 97 -11.70 -10.13 -6.28
N LEU A 98 -11.19 -8.92 -6.08
CA LEU A 98 -10.38 -8.57 -4.90
C LEU A 98 -11.18 -8.50 -3.60
N VAL A 99 -12.52 -8.34 -3.66
CA VAL A 99 -13.32 -8.01 -2.48
C VAL A 99 -14.72 -8.58 -2.58
N THR A 100 -15.19 -9.29 -1.56
CA THR A 100 -16.51 -9.90 -1.51
C THR A 100 -17.43 -9.34 -0.44
N ASP A 101 -16.87 -8.88 0.68
CA ASP A 101 -17.61 -8.39 1.85
C ASP A 101 -17.35 -6.88 2.03
N GLN A 102 -18.37 -6.06 1.75
CA GLN A 102 -18.24 -4.61 1.70
C GLN A 102 -19.27 -3.92 2.58
N SER A 103 -18.86 -2.84 3.24
CA SER A 103 -19.72 -1.99 4.06
C SER A 103 -19.19 -0.55 4.08
N GLU A 104 -20.03 0.44 4.47
CA GLU A 104 -19.51 1.74 4.93
C GLU A 104 -18.78 1.60 6.27
N ASP A 105 -19.17 0.65 7.13
CA ASP A 105 -18.40 0.26 8.32
C ASP A 105 -17.17 -0.54 7.90
N CYS A 106 -16.09 0.15 7.54
CA CYS A 106 -14.92 -0.46 6.90
C CYS A 106 -13.57 0.00 7.44
N LEU A 107 -13.54 0.88 8.43
CA LEU A 107 -12.28 1.46 8.94
C LEU A 107 -11.58 0.50 9.91
N TYR A 108 -11.08 -0.60 9.34
CA TYR A 108 -10.37 -1.69 10.02
C TYR A 108 -8.94 -1.79 9.54
N LEU A 109 -8.07 -2.28 10.43
CA LEU A 109 -6.70 -2.65 10.12
C LEU A 109 -6.39 -4.08 10.58
N ASN A 110 -5.28 -4.61 10.10
CA ASN A 110 -4.79 -5.93 10.42
C ASN A 110 -3.32 -5.85 10.83
N VAL A 111 -2.88 -6.71 11.74
CA VAL A 111 -1.50 -6.73 12.25
C VAL A 111 -0.97 -8.16 12.19
N TRP A 112 0.20 -8.35 11.58
CA TRP A 112 0.97 -9.61 11.62
C TRP A 112 2.26 -9.37 12.40
N ALA A 113 2.57 -10.30 13.30
CA ALA A 113 3.78 -10.25 14.12
C ALA A 113 4.37 -11.64 14.30
N PRO A 114 5.68 -11.78 14.61
CA PRO A 114 6.23 -13.03 15.08
C PRO A 114 5.54 -13.49 16.37
N ALA A 115 5.36 -14.78 16.55
CA ALA A 115 4.78 -15.34 17.79
C ALA A 115 5.70 -15.13 19.00
N LYS A 116 7.01 -14.97 18.77
CA LYS A 116 8.00 -14.66 19.82
C LYS A 116 8.75 -13.38 19.44
N ILE A 117 8.78 -12.44 20.36
CA ILE A 117 9.42 -11.13 20.18
C ILE A 117 10.27 -10.84 21.41
N ASP A 118 11.59 -10.82 21.25
CA ASP A 118 12.56 -10.56 22.33
C ASP A 118 12.90 -9.07 22.49
N LYS A 119 12.70 -8.30 21.43
CA LYS A 119 12.95 -6.84 21.39
C LYS A 119 11.96 -6.16 20.45
N PRO A 120 11.65 -4.87 20.67
CA PRO A 120 10.76 -4.14 19.78
C PRO A 120 11.20 -4.20 18.32
N LEU A 121 10.26 -4.51 17.41
CA LEU A 121 10.50 -4.72 15.98
C LEU A 121 10.12 -3.50 15.15
N PRO A 122 10.78 -3.29 14.00
CA PRO A 122 10.34 -2.31 13.01
C PRO A 122 8.93 -2.66 12.51
N VAL A 123 8.20 -1.63 12.13
CA VAL A 123 6.81 -1.72 11.67
C VAL A 123 6.72 -1.24 10.23
N MET A 124 6.02 -1.97 9.39
CA MET A 124 5.62 -1.52 8.06
C MET A 124 4.10 -1.34 8.00
N VAL A 125 3.64 -0.23 7.42
CA VAL A 125 2.22 0.07 7.26
C VAL A 125 1.91 0.18 5.78
N TRP A 126 1.07 -0.74 5.29
CA TRP A 126 0.67 -0.84 3.89
C TRP A 126 -0.54 0.04 3.58
N ILE A 127 -0.42 0.85 2.54
CA ILE A 127 -1.50 1.63 1.94
C ILE A 127 -1.69 1.14 0.50
N TYR A 128 -2.79 0.43 0.27
CA TYR A 128 -3.06 -0.19 -1.04
C TYR A 128 -3.42 0.84 -2.13
N GLY A 129 -3.16 0.47 -3.39
CA GLY A 129 -3.57 1.21 -4.57
C GLY A 129 -4.99 0.91 -5.06
N GLY A 130 -5.21 1.12 -6.36
CA GLY A 130 -6.52 0.90 -6.99
C GLY A 130 -7.24 2.19 -7.36
N GLY A 131 -6.50 3.25 -7.69
CA GLY A 131 -7.04 4.51 -8.22
C GLY A 131 -7.94 5.27 -7.24
N TYR A 132 -7.82 5.03 -5.95
CA TYR A 132 -8.71 5.54 -4.90
C TYR A 132 -10.16 5.05 -5.00
N VAL A 133 -10.46 4.10 -5.86
CA VAL A 133 -11.81 3.60 -6.18
C VAL A 133 -12.02 2.17 -5.71
N ILE A 134 -10.99 1.34 -5.78
CA ILE A 134 -11.02 -0.08 -5.41
C ILE A 134 -9.85 -0.44 -4.51
N GLY A 135 -9.94 -1.55 -3.80
CA GLY A 135 -8.88 -2.12 -2.98
C GLY A 135 -9.33 -2.49 -1.57
N SER A 136 -8.51 -3.24 -0.87
CA SER A 136 -8.74 -3.63 0.52
C SER A 136 -7.46 -4.09 1.18
N GLY A 137 -7.24 -3.69 2.43
CA GLY A 137 -6.19 -4.24 3.29
C GLY A 137 -6.40 -5.71 3.68
N ALA A 138 -7.55 -6.29 3.33
CA ALA A 138 -7.88 -7.70 3.54
C ALA A 138 -7.49 -8.61 2.36
N SER A 139 -6.88 -8.07 1.31
CA SER A 139 -6.42 -8.88 0.17
C SER A 139 -5.38 -9.91 0.59
N LYS A 140 -5.54 -11.15 0.10
CA LYS A 140 -4.54 -12.23 0.32
C LYS A 140 -3.17 -11.90 -0.25
N LEU A 141 -3.10 -11.01 -1.24
CA LEU A 141 -1.86 -10.51 -1.80
C LEU A 141 -1.01 -9.77 -0.75
N TYR A 142 -1.66 -9.17 0.24
CA TYR A 142 -1.04 -8.38 1.28
C TYR A 142 -0.88 -9.13 2.61
N ASP A 143 -0.86 -10.47 2.59
CA ASP A 143 -0.60 -11.27 3.78
C ASP A 143 0.79 -10.94 4.37
N GLY A 144 0.82 -10.60 5.65
CA GLY A 144 2.02 -10.12 6.32
C GLY A 144 2.92 -11.20 6.90
N SER A 145 2.63 -12.47 6.65
CA SER A 145 3.33 -13.57 7.29
C SER A 145 4.82 -13.64 6.94
N ALA A 146 5.20 -13.27 5.71
CA ALA A 146 6.61 -13.23 5.31
C ALA A 146 7.37 -12.13 6.07
N PHE A 147 6.82 -10.92 6.13
CA PHE A 147 7.40 -9.83 6.91
C PHE A 147 7.54 -10.19 8.39
N ALA A 148 6.52 -10.86 8.96
CA ALA A 148 6.57 -11.31 10.35
C ALA A 148 7.68 -12.34 10.58
N ARG A 149 7.82 -13.35 9.71
CA ARG A 149 8.94 -14.31 9.78
C ARG A 149 10.30 -13.62 9.72
N ASP A 150 10.39 -12.55 8.94
CA ASP A 150 11.63 -11.76 8.80
C ASP A 150 11.81 -10.70 9.89
N GLY A 151 11.00 -10.75 10.95
CA GLY A 151 11.14 -9.87 12.12
C GLY A 151 10.73 -8.42 11.86
N VAL A 152 9.70 -8.22 11.04
CA VAL A 152 9.02 -6.94 10.81
C VAL A 152 7.53 -7.11 11.10
N ILE A 153 6.94 -6.21 11.87
CA ILE A 153 5.49 -6.20 12.05
C ILE A 153 4.86 -5.53 10.84
N LEU A 154 3.95 -6.24 10.18
CA LEU A 154 3.15 -5.67 9.10
C LEU A 154 1.79 -5.21 9.62
N VAL A 155 1.37 -4.02 9.18
CA VAL A 155 0.01 -3.50 9.35
C VAL A 155 -0.56 -3.21 7.96
N THR A 156 -1.76 -3.69 7.66
CA THR A 156 -2.55 -3.25 6.51
C THR A 156 -3.79 -2.51 6.99
N LEU A 157 -4.21 -1.47 6.31
CA LEU A 157 -5.40 -0.70 6.72
C LEU A 157 -6.34 -0.43 5.55
N ASN A 158 -7.62 -0.31 5.85
CA ASN A 158 -8.61 0.20 4.92
C ASN A 158 -8.70 1.73 5.00
N TYR A 159 -9.18 2.35 3.94
CA TYR A 159 -9.56 3.76 3.90
C TYR A 159 -10.75 3.94 2.96
N ARG A 160 -11.58 4.94 3.19
CA ARG A 160 -12.75 5.23 2.35
C ARG A 160 -12.35 5.51 0.92
N LEU A 161 -13.15 4.99 -0.01
CA LEU A 161 -12.89 4.96 -1.44
C LEU A 161 -13.94 5.75 -2.22
N GLY A 162 -13.61 6.08 -3.46
CA GLY A 162 -14.53 6.69 -4.39
C GLY A 162 -15.15 7.98 -3.85
N SER A 163 -16.40 8.20 -4.14
CA SER A 163 -17.13 9.38 -3.64
C SER A 163 -17.42 9.36 -2.14
N LEU A 164 -17.24 8.22 -1.46
CA LEU A 164 -17.29 8.16 0.01
C LEU A 164 -15.99 8.64 0.67
N GLY A 165 -14.87 8.53 -0.05
CA GLY A 165 -13.53 8.89 0.45
C GLY A 165 -12.97 10.20 -0.10
N PHE A 166 -13.34 10.59 -1.32
CA PHE A 166 -12.76 11.74 -2.04
C PHE A 166 -13.86 12.54 -2.72
N PHE A 167 -14.52 13.39 -1.94
CA PHE A 167 -15.73 14.05 -2.39
C PHE A 167 -15.91 15.43 -1.75
N ALA A 168 -16.25 16.43 -2.56
CA ALA A 168 -16.62 17.76 -2.08
C ALA A 168 -18.00 18.18 -2.58
N HIS A 169 -18.71 18.94 -1.77
CA HIS A 169 -20.00 19.54 -2.11
C HIS A 169 -20.20 20.79 -1.28
N PRO A 170 -20.79 21.88 -1.83
CA PRO A 170 -20.99 23.14 -1.09
C PRO A 170 -21.75 22.99 0.24
N ALA A 171 -22.70 22.06 0.33
CA ALA A 171 -23.43 21.80 1.57
C ALA A 171 -22.51 21.25 2.67
N LEU A 172 -21.55 20.37 2.33
CA LEU A 172 -20.58 19.82 3.29
C LEU A 172 -19.58 20.89 3.72
N THR A 173 -19.15 21.75 2.79
CA THR A 173 -18.23 22.87 3.09
C THR A 173 -18.87 23.89 4.02
N ARG A 174 -20.18 24.19 3.84
CA ARG A 174 -20.92 25.11 4.73
C ARG A 174 -21.15 24.55 6.13
N GLU A 175 -21.30 23.21 6.24
CA GLU A 175 -21.47 22.56 7.55
C GLU A 175 -20.17 22.46 8.34
N ALA A 176 -19.05 22.27 7.66
CA ALA A 176 -17.77 22.05 8.30
C ALA A 176 -17.27 23.31 9.02
N ALA A 177 -16.60 23.12 10.18
CA ALA A 177 -15.87 24.20 10.83
C ALA A 177 -14.84 24.82 9.87
N SER A 178 -14.53 26.10 10.06
CA SER A 178 -13.71 26.88 9.11
C SER A 178 -12.31 26.31 8.86
N ASP A 179 -11.77 25.57 9.81
CA ASP A 179 -10.43 24.94 9.79
C ASP A 179 -10.47 23.42 9.62
N ALA A 180 -11.66 22.79 9.67
CA ALA A 180 -11.79 21.35 9.52
C ALA A 180 -11.45 20.92 8.06
N PRO A 181 -10.61 19.88 7.86
CA PRO A 181 -10.28 19.39 6.52
C PRO A 181 -11.51 18.88 5.78
N LEU A 182 -11.48 18.99 4.45
CA LEU A 182 -12.61 18.70 3.56
C LEU A 182 -12.23 17.73 2.46
N GLY A 183 -13.17 16.85 2.11
CA GLY A 183 -13.17 16.11 0.86
C GLY A 183 -12.22 14.94 0.77
N ASP A 184 -11.06 15.00 1.39
CA ASP A 184 -10.02 13.95 1.35
C ASP A 184 -10.15 12.97 2.54
N TYR A 185 -11.37 12.49 2.77
CA TYR A 185 -11.68 11.63 3.93
C TYR A 185 -10.86 10.34 3.93
N GLY A 186 -10.55 9.77 2.75
CA GLY A 186 -9.68 8.59 2.63
C GLY A 186 -8.26 8.85 3.14
N LEU A 187 -7.67 10.03 2.89
CA LEU A 187 -6.37 10.40 3.46
C LEU A 187 -6.46 10.66 4.97
N MET A 188 -7.57 11.23 5.45
CA MET A 188 -7.81 11.39 6.89
C MET A 188 -7.90 10.04 7.60
N ASP A 189 -8.52 9.03 6.95
CA ASP A 189 -8.59 7.64 7.45
C ASP A 189 -7.19 7.03 7.57
N GLN A 190 -6.33 7.23 6.57
CA GLN A 190 -4.94 6.76 6.61
C GLN A 190 -4.17 7.41 7.76
N ILE A 191 -4.35 8.72 7.98
CA ILE A 191 -3.76 9.43 9.14
C ILE A 191 -4.29 8.86 10.45
N ALA A 192 -5.59 8.55 10.56
CA ALA A 192 -6.18 7.94 11.75
C ALA A 192 -5.60 6.53 12.00
N GLY A 193 -5.44 5.72 10.96
CA GLY A 193 -4.78 4.42 11.04
C GLY A 193 -3.32 4.54 11.52
N LEU A 194 -2.55 5.48 11.00
CA LEU A 194 -1.19 5.75 11.46
C LEU A 194 -1.13 6.25 12.92
N LYS A 195 -2.08 7.06 13.35
CA LYS A 195 -2.23 7.47 14.76
C LYS A 195 -2.54 6.26 15.65
N TRP A 196 -3.42 5.37 15.20
CA TRP A 196 -3.70 4.12 15.91
C TRP A 196 -2.43 3.26 16.04
N VAL A 197 -1.65 3.12 14.97
CA VAL A 197 -0.35 2.41 15.01
C VAL A 197 0.58 3.04 16.05
N LYS A 198 0.74 4.36 16.02
CA LYS A 198 1.58 5.08 16.99
C LYS A 198 1.17 4.82 18.45
N ALA A 199 -0.12 4.75 18.73
CA ALA A 199 -0.67 4.54 20.07
C ALA A 199 -0.60 3.07 20.55
N ASN A 200 -0.78 2.11 19.63
CA ASN A 200 -1.04 0.72 20.00
C ASN A 200 0.06 -0.26 19.63
N ILE A 201 0.87 0.01 18.60
CA ILE A 201 1.73 -1.04 18.01
C ILE A 201 2.79 -1.59 18.96
N ALA A 202 3.18 -0.84 19.99
CA ALA A 202 4.07 -1.32 21.04
C ALA A 202 3.48 -2.51 21.82
N LYS A 203 2.16 -2.59 21.92
CA LYS A 203 1.46 -3.71 22.57
C LYS A 203 1.54 -5.01 21.76
N PHE A 204 1.78 -4.89 20.46
CA PHE A 204 2.00 -5.99 19.52
C PHE A 204 3.49 -6.29 19.31
N GLY A 205 4.37 -5.66 20.09
CA GLY A 205 5.83 -5.83 20.00
C GLY A 205 6.52 -4.94 18.97
N GLY A 206 5.82 -3.98 18.36
CA GLY A 206 6.38 -3.03 17.41
C GLY A 206 7.03 -1.82 18.09
N TYR A 207 7.98 -1.19 17.41
CA TYR A 207 8.58 0.06 17.85
C TYR A 207 7.93 1.25 17.13
N PRO A 208 7.10 2.07 17.81
CA PRO A 208 6.40 3.19 17.19
C PRO A 208 7.32 4.31 16.69
N GLY A 209 8.61 4.29 17.07
CA GLY A 209 9.66 5.15 16.55
C GLY A 209 10.36 4.61 15.29
N GLN A 210 9.93 3.48 14.75
CA GLN A 210 10.53 2.85 13.56
C GLN A 210 9.43 2.32 12.61
N VAL A 211 8.57 3.22 12.18
CA VAL A 211 7.47 2.96 11.26
C VAL A 211 7.88 3.34 9.85
N THR A 212 7.72 2.42 8.91
CA THR A 212 7.86 2.64 7.47
C THR A 212 6.47 2.57 6.84
N VAL A 213 6.00 3.66 6.22
CA VAL A 213 4.81 3.59 5.36
C VAL A 213 5.23 3.13 3.98
N PHE A 214 4.45 2.24 3.36
CA PHE A 214 4.70 1.82 1.99
C PHE A 214 3.38 1.61 1.24
N GLY A 215 3.41 1.81 -0.05
CA GLY A 215 2.21 1.71 -0.87
C GLY A 215 2.53 1.76 -2.35
N GLU A 216 1.60 1.25 -3.13
CA GLU A 216 1.70 1.20 -4.59
C GLU A 216 0.60 2.03 -5.23
N SER A 217 0.89 2.58 -6.45
CA SER A 217 -0.11 3.30 -7.24
C SER A 217 -0.79 4.43 -6.46
N ALA A 218 -2.10 4.43 -6.32
CA ALA A 218 -2.85 5.39 -5.50
C ALA A 218 -2.41 5.39 -4.03
N GLY A 219 -2.01 4.23 -3.48
CA GLY A 219 -1.44 4.15 -2.13
C GLY A 219 -0.10 4.88 -2.01
N ALA A 220 0.76 4.75 -3.01
CA ALA A 220 2.01 5.50 -3.10
C ALA A 220 1.74 7.00 -3.31
N GLY A 221 0.76 7.36 -4.15
CA GLY A 221 0.28 8.74 -4.27
C GLY A 221 -0.21 9.31 -2.95
N SER A 222 -0.95 8.52 -2.15
CA SER A 222 -1.33 8.90 -0.79
C SER A 222 -0.13 9.23 0.08
N ILE A 223 0.93 8.41 0.06
CA ILE A 223 2.16 8.65 0.82
C ILE A 223 2.80 9.96 0.40
N LEU A 224 2.83 10.27 -0.91
CA LEU A 224 3.36 11.54 -1.39
C LEU A 224 2.57 12.74 -0.81
N TYR A 225 1.24 12.66 -0.69
CA TYR A 225 0.43 13.68 -0.01
C TYR A 225 0.69 13.70 1.50
N LEU A 226 0.73 12.55 2.17
CA LEU A 226 1.01 12.45 3.61
C LEU A 226 2.36 13.07 3.98
N MET A 227 3.35 12.95 3.12
CA MET A 227 4.67 13.55 3.34
C MET A 227 4.64 15.09 3.30
N THR A 228 3.60 15.70 2.76
CA THR A 228 3.46 17.17 2.68
C THR A 228 2.48 17.75 3.71
N THR A 229 1.88 16.91 4.58
CA THR A 229 0.90 17.36 5.57
C THR A 229 1.43 17.35 7.00
N ASP A 230 1.16 18.43 7.74
CA ASP A 230 1.58 18.57 9.14
C ASP A 230 0.97 17.51 10.06
N SER A 231 -0.25 17.06 9.77
CA SER A 231 -0.96 16.07 10.58
C SER A 231 -0.34 14.66 10.51
N ALA A 232 0.54 14.40 9.54
CA ALA A 232 1.28 13.14 9.43
C ALA A 232 2.69 13.21 10.04
N LYS A 233 3.16 14.38 10.48
CA LYS A 233 4.50 14.53 11.09
C LYS A 233 4.68 13.64 12.31
N GLY A 234 5.77 12.85 12.31
CA GLY A 234 6.12 11.95 13.41
C GLY A 234 5.23 10.70 13.54
N LEU A 235 4.39 10.39 12.53
CA LEU A 235 3.63 9.15 12.46
C LEU A 235 4.43 8.03 11.78
N PHE A 236 5.42 8.37 10.95
CA PHE A 236 6.34 7.42 10.33
C PHE A 236 7.76 8.03 10.21
N GLN A 237 8.75 7.17 10.06
CA GLN A 237 10.17 7.53 10.00
C GLN A 237 10.82 7.15 8.66
N ARG A 238 10.11 6.44 7.79
CA ARG A 238 10.55 6.05 6.44
C ARG A 238 9.36 5.94 5.51
N ALA A 239 9.60 6.10 4.21
CA ALA A 239 8.56 5.94 3.20
C ALA A 239 9.08 5.10 2.01
N ILE A 240 8.22 4.20 1.50
CA ILE A 240 8.46 3.49 0.24
C ILE A 240 7.30 3.86 -0.70
N VAL A 241 7.64 4.33 -1.90
CA VAL A 241 6.70 4.83 -2.90
C VAL A 241 6.86 3.98 -4.17
N GLU A 242 5.91 3.07 -4.39
CA GLU A 242 5.94 2.11 -5.50
C GLU A 242 4.98 2.58 -6.58
N SER A 243 5.50 2.98 -7.75
CA SER A 243 4.71 3.52 -8.86
C SER A 243 3.72 4.62 -8.42
N GLY A 244 4.20 5.57 -7.61
CA GLY A 244 3.40 6.67 -7.09
C GLY A 244 3.12 7.72 -8.16
N PRO A 245 1.84 7.99 -8.51
CA PRO A 245 1.50 9.07 -9.44
C PRO A 245 1.74 10.44 -8.79
N ALA A 246 2.36 11.34 -9.54
CA ALA A 246 2.49 12.76 -9.20
C ALA A 246 2.35 13.62 -10.47
N PHE A 247 2.49 14.94 -10.33
CA PHE A 247 2.27 15.92 -11.40
C PHE A 247 0.82 15.96 -11.92
N ALA A 248 -0.13 15.50 -11.12
CA ALA A 248 -1.54 15.71 -11.45
C ALA A 248 -1.86 17.21 -11.42
N LEU A 249 -2.62 17.69 -12.40
CA LEU A 249 -3.21 19.03 -12.31
C LEU A 249 -4.28 19.00 -11.21
N PRO A 250 -4.04 19.62 -10.04
CA PRO A 250 -4.99 19.52 -8.95
C PRO A 250 -6.23 20.34 -9.27
N ALA A 251 -7.39 19.70 -9.15
CA ALA A 251 -8.64 20.43 -9.16
C ALA A 251 -8.75 21.28 -7.88
N SER A 252 -9.19 22.53 -7.98
CA SER A 252 -9.49 23.34 -6.80
C SER A 252 -10.70 22.79 -6.04
N LEU A 253 -10.84 23.12 -4.76
CA LEU A 253 -12.03 22.78 -3.97
C LEU A 253 -13.32 23.17 -4.69
N ALA A 254 -13.40 24.39 -5.25
CA ALA A 254 -14.57 24.85 -6.01
C ALA A 254 -14.83 24.01 -7.28
N ALA A 255 -13.81 23.49 -7.94
CA ALA A 255 -13.98 22.58 -9.08
C ALA A 255 -14.51 21.22 -8.60
N LYS A 256 -14.00 20.72 -7.48
CA LYS A 256 -14.47 19.47 -6.86
C LYS A 256 -15.90 19.57 -6.35
N GLU A 257 -16.29 20.70 -5.81
CA GLU A 257 -17.69 20.95 -5.42
C GLU A 257 -18.63 20.90 -6.61
N ARG A 258 -18.26 21.51 -7.75
CA ARG A 258 -19.07 21.42 -9.00
C ARG A 258 -19.15 19.98 -9.54
N GLU A 259 -18.05 19.22 -9.48
CA GLU A 259 -18.06 17.79 -9.82
C GLU A 259 -19.02 17.02 -8.90
N GLY A 260 -18.98 17.31 -7.60
CA GLY A 260 -19.86 16.72 -6.59
C GLY A 260 -21.34 17.05 -6.80
N GLU A 261 -21.67 18.31 -7.11
CA GLU A 261 -23.04 18.73 -7.49
C GLU A 261 -23.53 17.96 -8.73
N ALA A 262 -22.70 17.88 -9.77
CA ALA A 262 -23.01 17.16 -10.99
C ALA A 262 -23.19 15.64 -10.76
N PHE A 263 -22.36 15.05 -9.90
CA PHE A 263 -22.50 13.65 -9.50
C PHE A 263 -23.81 13.42 -8.75
N LEU A 264 -24.12 14.23 -7.75
CA LEU A 264 -25.32 14.08 -6.93
C LEU A 264 -26.60 14.33 -7.74
N ALA A 265 -26.59 15.22 -8.71
CA ALA A 265 -27.71 15.42 -9.63
C ALA A 265 -28.02 14.13 -10.43
N ARG A 266 -27.00 13.37 -10.85
CA ARG A 266 -27.18 12.08 -11.55
C ARG A 266 -27.80 10.99 -10.69
N VAL A 267 -27.55 11.03 -9.37
CA VAL A 267 -28.14 10.08 -8.42
C VAL A 267 -29.45 10.58 -7.79
N GLY A 268 -30.02 11.67 -8.32
CA GLY A 268 -31.34 12.17 -7.95
C GLY A 268 -31.37 13.02 -6.68
N ALA A 269 -30.25 13.54 -6.21
CA ALA A 269 -30.22 14.45 -5.07
C ALA A 269 -30.85 15.82 -5.43
N PRO A 270 -31.61 16.46 -4.52
CA PRO A 270 -32.06 17.83 -4.71
C PRO A 270 -30.89 18.79 -4.89
N LYS A 271 -31.07 19.80 -5.75
CA LYS A 271 -30.01 20.79 -6.06
C LYS A 271 -29.55 21.59 -4.83
N ASP A 272 -30.48 21.85 -3.91
CA ASP A 272 -30.29 22.61 -2.68
C ASP A 272 -30.23 21.73 -1.42
N ALA A 273 -29.89 20.44 -1.61
CA ALA A 273 -29.84 19.46 -0.53
C ALA A 273 -28.90 19.93 0.60
N THR A 274 -29.36 19.75 1.83
CA THR A 274 -28.54 19.93 3.02
C THR A 274 -27.54 18.77 3.17
N ALA A 275 -26.48 18.96 3.97
CA ALA A 275 -25.53 17.90 4.28
C ALA A 275 -26.21 16.66 4.89
N GLU A 276 -27.25 16.84 5.72
CA GLU A 276 -28.04 15.78 6.31
C GLU A 276 -28.79 14.97 5.25
N GLN A 277 -29.47 15.67 4.32
CA GLN A 277 -30.18 15.02 3.20
C GLN A 277 -29.22 14.24 2.29
N LEU A 278 -28.02 14.78 2.04
CA LEU A 278 -27.00 14.06 1.26
C LEU A 278 -26.53 12.78 1.98
N ARG A 279 -26.37 12.81 3.30
CA ARG A 279 -26.00 11.64 4.10
C ARG A 279 -27.12 10.60 4.17
N ALA A 280 -28.37 10.99 3.98
CA ALA A 280 -29.50 10.08 3.94
C ALA A 280 -29.62 9.29 2.61
N LEU A 281 -28.87 9.67 1.57
CA LEU A 281 -28.85 8.94 0.31
C LEU A 281 -28.32 7.51 0.50
N PRO A 282 -28.85 6.51 -0.24
CA PRO A 282 -28.33 5.15 -0.18
C PRO A 282 -26.84 5.10 -0.51
N ALA A 283 -26.05 4.40 0.31
CA ALA A 283 -24.62 4.26 0.08
C ALA A 283 -24.29 3.60 -1.27
N SER A 284 -25.16 2.70 -1.74
CA SER A 284 -25.02 2.04 -3.04
C SER A 284 -25.06 3.02 -4.22
N SER A 285 -25.77 4.14 -4.09
CA SER A 285 -25.78 5.17 -5.14
C SER A 285 -24.44 5.95 -5.22
N MET A 286 -23.62 5.87 -4.18
CA MET A 286 -22.32 6.53 -4.11
C MET A 286 -21.18 5.74 -4.77
N ILE A 287 -21.39 4.45 -5.05
CA ILE A 287 -20.37 3.59 -5.67
C ILE A 287 -20.50 3.47 -7.19
N ALA A 288 -21.51 4.09 -7.78
CA ALA A 288 -21.67 4.09 -9.23
C ALA A 288 -20.50 4.83 -9.90
N PRO A 289 -19.85 4.26 -10.92
CA PRO A 289 -18.79 4.96 -11.65
C PRO A 289 -19.36 6.21 -12.29
N GLY A 290 -19.01 7.35 -11.73
CA GLY A 290 -19.35 8.64 -12.31
C GLY A 290 -18.39 8.94 -13.45
N GLU A 291 -18.81 8.91 -14.70
CA GLU A 291 -18.03 9.52 -15.78
C GLU A 291 -17.73 10.96 -15.40
N GLY A 292 -16.45 11.36 -15.47
CA GLY A 292 -16.00 12.72 -15.24
C GLY A 292 -15.79 13.13 -13.77
N VAL A 293 -15.84 12.21 -12.81
CA VAL A 293 -15.45 12.50 -11.42
C VAL A 293 -14.02 12.02 -11.17
N ASN A 294 -13.12 12.94 -10.89
CA ASN A 294 -11.78 12.62 -10.43
C ASN A 294 -11.84 12.23 -8.93
N LEU A 295 -11.71 10.95 -8.62
CA LEU A 295 -11.87 10.40 -7.27
C LEU A 295 -10.51 10.24 -6.55
N GLY A 296 -9.64 11.21 -6.65
CA GLY A 296 -8.36 11.23 -5.94
C GLY A 296 -8.21 12.47 -5.05
N PRO A 297 -7.09 12.55 -4.30
CA PRO A 297 -6.78 13.69 -3.45
C PRO A 297 -6.75 15.02 -4.19
N PHE A 298 -7.14 16.08 -3.52
CA PHE A 298 -7.12 17.44 -4.06
C PHE A 298 -6.80 18.46 -2.96
N PRO A 299 -6.27 19.64 -3.31
CA PRO A 299 -6.06 20.71 -2.34
C PRO A 299 -7.39 21.24 -1.82
N ASP A 300 -7.67 20.99 -0.55
CA ASP A 300 -8.85 21.54 0.14
C ASP A 300 -8.59 22.93 0.74
N GLY A 301 -7.36 23.42 0.66
CA GLY A 301 -6.90 24.67 1.24
C GLY A 301 -6.70 24.64 2.76
N ARG A 302 -6.96 23.52 3.42
CA ARG A 302 -6.90 23.31 4.88
C ARG A 302 -5.86 22.27 5.25
N MET A 303 -6.09 21.01 4.97
CA MET A 303 -5.10 19.94 5.17
C MET A 303 -4.04 19.96 4.08
N PHE A 304 -4.43 20.12 2.81
CA PHE A 304 -3.56 20.28 1.66
C PHE A 304 -3.73 21.68 1.05
N LYS A 305 -2.70 22.52 1.22
CA LYS A 305 -2.77 23.95 0.82
C LYS A 305 -2.57 24.18 -0.67
N GLY A 306 -2.17 23.17 -1.43
CA GLY A 306 -1.89 23.26 -2.87
C GLY A 306 -1.33 21.96 -3.44
N PRO A 307 -0.85 21.99 -4.69
CA PRO A 307 -0.12 20.88 -5.29
C PRO A 307 1.06 20.45 -4.42
N ILE A 308 1.42 19.16 -4.47
CA ILE A 308 2.52 18.62 -3.65
C ILE A 308 3.90 19.06 -4.15
N GLU A 309 4.05 19.32 -5.44
CA GLU A 309 5.33 19.60 -6.08
C GLU A 309 6.06 20.82 -5.48
N PRO A 310 5.42 21.98 -5.25
CA PRO A 310 6.06 23.10 -4.56
C PRO A 310 6.53 22.76 -3.13
N ALA A 311 5.83 21.87 -2.44
CA ALA A 311 6.25 21.42 -1.11
C ALA A 311 7.53 20.59 -1.20
N TYR A 312 7.61 19.64 -2.15
CA TYR A 312 8.83 18.87 -2.43
C TYR A 312 9.99 19.77 -2.87
N ALA A 313 9.77 20.65 -3.86
CA ALA A 313 10.81 21.55 -4.36
C ALA A 313 11.40 22.43 -3.26
N SER A 314 10.59 22.92 -2.32
CA SER A 314 11.03 23.75 -1.19
C SER A 314 11.50 22.96 0.04
N GLY A 315 11.40 21.62 0.03
CA GLY A 315 11.75 20.76 1.17
C GLY A 315 10.75 20.82 2.34
N ARG A 316 9.54 21.30 2.11
CA ARG A 316 8.45 21.31 3.11
C ARG A 316 7.75 19.96 3.15
N THR A 317 8.51 18.93 3.47
CA THR A 317 8.07 17.53 3.59
C THR A 317 8.38 17.00 4.99
N VAL A 318 7.84 15.84 5.34
CA VAL A 318 8.03 15.20 6.66
C VAL A 318 9.51 14.90 6.97
N GLY A 319 10.36 14.79 5.96
CA GLY A 319 11.81 14.74 6.19
C GLY A 319 12.37 13.37 6.55
N VAL A 320 11.84 12.30 5.97
CA VAL A 320 12.28 10.91 6.22
C VAL A 320 13.04 10.33 5.02
N PRO A 321 13.90 9.30 5.21
CA PRO A 321 14.46 8.53 4.11
C PRO A 321 13.38 7.93 3.22
N ILE A 322 13.62 7.89 1.90
CA ILE A 322 12.65 7.44 0.89
C ILE A 322 13.27 6.34 0.03
N MET A 323 12.52 5.27 -0.23
CA MET A 323 12.74 4.36 -1.34
C MET A 323 11.61 4.60 -2.34
N ILE A 324 11.94 4.88 -3.60
CA ILE A 324 10.96 5.28 -4.62
C ILE A 324 11.31 4.67 -5.97
N GLY A 325 10.30 4.25 -6.71
CA GLY A 325 10.52 3.70 -8.04
C GLY A 325 9.24 3.40 -8.78
N SER A 326 9.39 2.70 -9.90
CA SER A 326 8.27 2.33 -10.78
C SER A 326 8.65 1.10 -11.63
N ASN A 327 7.65 0.51 -12.29
CA ASN A 327 7.85 -0.68 -13.11
C ASN A 327 8.21 -0.33 -14.56
N THR A 328 8.88 -1.23 -15.27
CA THR A 328 9.32 -0.98 -16.65
C THR A 328 8.16 -0.81 -17.63
N ASP A 329 6.99 -1.38 -17.34
CA ASP A 329 5.76 -1.23 -18.13
C ASP A 329 4.54 -0.82 -17.28
N ASP A 330 4.68 0.15 -16.37
CA ASP A 330 3.53 0.82 -15.74
C ASP A 330 2.59 1.44 -16.80
N GLY A 331 3.11 1.67 -18.00
CA GLY A 331 2.35 2.10 -19.17
C GLY A 331 1.25 1.13 -19.61
N SER A 332 1.32 -0.13 -19.20
CA SER A 332 0.25 -1.13 -19.39
C SER A 332 -1.08 -0.64 -18.81
N LEU A 333 -1.06 0.04 -17.66
CA LEU A 333 -2.24 0.64 -17.04
C LEU A 333 -2.88 1.70 -17.96
N GLY A 334 -2.06 2.51 -18.64
CA GLY A 334 -2.52 3.56 -19.55
C GLY A 334 -3.26 3.02 -20.77
N VAL A 335 -2.81 1.91 -21.36
CA VAL A 335 -3.42 1.37 -22.58
C VAL A 335 -4.55 0.37 -22.31
N VAL A 336 -4.52 -0.32 -21.15
CA VAL A 336 -5.53 -1.34 -20.79
C VAL A 336 -6.58 -0.79 -19.81
N GLY A 337 -6.15 -0.08 -18.77
CA GLY A 337 -7.02 0.44 -17.71
C GLY A 337 -7.63 1.80 -18.07
N TYR A 338 -6.84 2.68 -18.69
CA TYR A 338 -7.22 4.06 -18.99
C TYR A 338 -6.87 4.47 -20.42
N PRO A 339 -7.43 3.84 -21.45
CA PRO A 339 -7.00 4.02 -22.87
C PRO A 339 -7.17 5.44 -23.40
N GLY A 340 -7.95 6.28 -22.73
CA GLY A 340 -8.09 7.71 -23.07
C GLY A 340 -6.95 8.59 -22.59
N VAL A 341 -6.22 8.18 -21.52
CA VAL A 341 -5.21 9.03 -20.86
C VAL A 341 -3.98 9.27 -21.74
N PRO A 342 -3.39 8.29 -22.44
CA PRO A 342 -2.30 8.55 -23.38
C PRO A 342 -2.66 9.58 -24.44
N LYS A 343 -3.88 9.50 -25.00
CA LYS A 343 -4.37 10.49 -26.00
C LYS A 343 -4.46 11.90 -25.39
N LEU A 344 -4.94 12.01 -24.16
CA LEU A 344 -5.01 13.28 -23.44
C LEU A 344 -3.60 13.84 -23.18
N LEU A 345 -2.64 13.02 -22.76
CA LEU A 345 -1.25 13.42 -22.55
C LEU A 345 -0.64 13.97 -23.85
N TRP A 346 -0.82 13.28 -24.98
CA TRP A 346 -0.37 13.78 -26.28
C TRP A 346 -1.03 15.11 -26.68
N ALA A 347 -2.33 15.25 -26.44
CA ALA A 347 -3.05 16.50 -26.71
C ALA A 347 -2.52 17.65 -25.83
N MET A 348 -2.24 17.41 -24.56
CA MET A 348 -1.66 18.41 -23.65
C MET A 348 -0.25 18.85 -24.05
N LEU A 349 0.55 17.94 -24.61
CA LEU A 349 1.90 18.23 -25.08
C LEU A 349 1.89 19.09 -26.37
N GLY A 350 0.83 19.01 -27.19
CA GLY A 350 0.72 19.77 -28.44
C GLY A 350 1.95 19.56 -29.35
N ALA A 351 2.50 20.62 -29.92
CA ALA A 351 3.68 20.57 -30.80
C ALA A 351 4.94 19.99 -30.12
N LYS A 352 5.01 19.98 -28.77
CA LYS A 352 6.11 19.34 -28.04
C LYS A 352 5.95 17.82 -28.01
N GLY A 353 4.74 17.32 -28.24
CA GLY A 353 4.47 15.90 -28.40
C GLY A 353 5.22 15.28 -29.57
N ASP A 354 5.37 15.99 -30.68
CA ASP A 354 6.11 15.48 -31.85
C ASP A 354 7.61 15.31 -31.54
N ALA A 355 8.20 16.24 -30.79
CA ALA A 355 9.58 16.11 -30.34
C ALA A 355 9.76 14.93 -29.38
N LEU A 356 8.83 14.70 -28.47
CA LEU A 356 8.87 13.54 -27.57
C LEU A 356 8.67 12.23 -28.33
N ARG A 357 7.79 12.21 -29.35
CA ARG A 357 7.62 11.04 -30.24
C ARG A 357 8.90 10.71 -31.00
N ALA A 358 9.65 11.72 -31.43
CA ALA A 358 10.94 11.52 -32.09
C ALA A 358 11.95 10.88 -31.12
N ILE A 359 12.03 11.37 -29.89
CA ILE A 359 12.90 10.79 -28.84
C ILE A 359 12.54 9.31 -28.61
N TYR A 360 11.26 8.97 -28.48
CA TYR A 360 10.82 7.60 -28.32
C TYR A 360 11.12 6.72 -29.55
N ALA A 361 10.96 7.28 -30.74
CA ALA A 361 11.27 6.57 -32.01
C ALA A 361 12.76 6.22 -32.12
N GLU A 362 13.65 7.11 -31.67
CA GLU A 362 15.10 6.84 -31.59
C GLU A 362 15.42 5.70 -30.60
N MET A 363 14.54 5.47 -29.60
CA MET A 363 14.62 4.35 -28.66
C MET A 363 13.94 3.07 -29.18
N GLY A 364 13.41 3.07 -30.41
CA GLY A 364 12.70 1.95 -31.02
C GLY A 364 11.21 1.85 -30.61
N GLU A 365 10.68 2.83 -29.90
CA GLU A 365 9.29 2.85 -29.42
C GLU A 365 8.41 3.58 -30.45
N THR A 366 7.44 2.87 -31.05
CA THR A 366 6.52 3.44 -32.06
C THR A 366 5.07 3.01 -31.79
N GLY A 367 4.08 3.79 -32.26
CA GLY A 367 2.66 3.46 -32.14
C GLY A 367 2.23 3.25 -30.66
N VAL A 368 1.65 2.08 -30.36
CA VAL A 368 1.17 1.74 -29.00
C VAL A 368 2.30 1.75 -27.96
N ALA A 369 3.54 1.45 -28.36
CA ALA A 369 4.69 1.54 -27.46
C ALA A 369 4.94 2.99 -27.00
N GLN A 370 4.72 3.99 -27.88
CA GLN A 370 4.78 5.40 -27.48
C GLN A 370 3.65 5.80 -26.52
N ASP A 371 2.45 5.26 -26.70
CA ASP A 371 1.33 5.50 -25.78
C ASP A 371 1.61 4.90 -24.39
N ARG A 372 2.23 3.72 -24.34
CA ARG A 372 2.73 3.12 -23.08
C ARG A 372 3.84 3.99 -22.48
N ALA A 373 4.81 4.39 -23.28
CA ALA A 373 5.97 5.15 -22.84
C ALA A 373 5.58 6.52 -22.27
N VAL A 374 4.73 7.29 -22.96
CA VAL A 374 4.31 8.61 -22.49
C VAL A 374 3.54 8.52 -21.17
N PHE A 375 2.68 7.51 -21.03
CA PHE A 375 1.97 7.29 -19.78
C PHE A 375 2.94 6.88 -18.66
N ASN A 376 3.77 5.86 -18.92
CA ASN A 376 4.76 5.34 -17.96
C ASN A 376 5.69 6.45 -17.44
N ASP A 377 6.27 7.22 -18.35
CA ASP A 377 7.26 8.22 -18.01
C ASP A 377 6.61 9.44 -17.34
N THR A 378 5.46 9.92 -17.84
CA THR A 378 4.81 11.13 -17.31
C THR A 378 4.17 10.88 -15.93
N VAL A 379 3.54 9.71 -15.73
CA VAL A 379 2.75 9.45 -14.53
C VAL A 379 3.60 8.89 -13.40
N PHE A 380 4.63 8.08 -13.70
CA PHE A 380 5.37 7.33 -12.69
C PHE A 380 6.89 7.57 -12.74
N GLY A 381 7.53 7.40 -13.89
CA GLY A 381 8.99 7.41 -14.01
C GLY A 381 9.62 8.77 -13.72
N VAL A 382 9.14 9.81 -14.37
CA VAL A 382 9.62 11.19 -14.16
C VAL A 382 9.30 11.70 -12.78
N PRO A 383 8.08 11.51 -12.22
CA PRO A 383 7.79 11.84 -10.84
C PRO A 383 8.76 11.21 -9.85
N ALA A 384 9.01 9.91 -9.95
CA ALA A 384 9.93 9.21 -9.05
C ALA A 384 11.36 9.77 -9.13
N ARG A 385 11.88 9.97 -10.37
CA ARG A 385 13.23 10.52 -10.59
C ARG A 385 13.34 11.98 -10.12
N TRP A 386 12.30 12.80 -10.36
CA TRP A 386 12.29 14.20 -9.93
C TRP A 386 12.27 14.32 -8.40
N ILE A 387 11.38 13.55 -7.72
CA ILE A 387 11.32 13.50 -6.25
C ILE A 387 12.67 13.01 -5.70
N ALA A 388 13.26 11.97 -6.31
CA ALA A 388 14.58 11.49 -5.89
C ALA A 388 15.65 12.58 -6.01
N GLY A 389 15.59 13.41 -7.05
CA GLY A 389 16.52 14.53 -7.24
C GLY A 389 16.37 15.63 -6.19
N VAL A 390 15.15 16.10 -5.95
CA VAL A 390 14.90 17.21 -5.01
C VAL A 390 15.04 16.78 -3.55
N GLU A 391 14.62 15.57 -3.20
CA GLU A 391 14.76 15.05 -1.83
C GLU A 391 16.15 14.49 -1.55
N GLY A 392 16.82 13.89 -2.55
CA GLY A 392 18.17 13.33 -2.44
C GLY A 392 19.24 14.37 -2.09
N ALA A 393 18.99 15.64 -2.42
CA ALA A 393 19.84 16.74 -1.97
C ALA A 393 19.78 17.02 -0.45
N ARG A 394 18.77 16.46 0.26
CA ARG A 394 18.48 16.77 1.67
C ARG A 394 18.54 15.53 2.57
N ARG A 395 18.30 14.35 2.01
CA ARG A 395 18.21 13.09 2.76
C ARG A 395 18.49 11.88 1.89
N PRO A 396 18.76 10.69 2.46
CA PRO A 396 18.91 9.47 1.67
C PRO A 396 17.63 9.15 0.90
N VAL A 397 17.74 9.05 -0.42
CA VAL A 397 16.69 8.55 -1.32
C VAL A 397 17.27 7.42 -2.15
N TYR A 398 16.52 6.35 -2.31
CA TYR A 398 16.92 5.16 -3.07
C TYR A 398 15.97 4.98 -4.23
N LEU A 399 16.45 5.29 -5.44
CA LEU A 399 15.66 5.20 -6.67
C LEU A 399 15.79 3.80 -7.27
N TYR A 400 14.66 3.21 -7.71
CA TYR A 400 14.68 1.92 -8.41
C TYR A 400 13.82 1.91 -9.67
N ARG A 401 14.09 0.87 -10.49
CA ARG A 401 13.23 0.46 -11.61
C ARG A 401 13.03 -1.05 -11.52
N TYR A 402 11.78 -1.48 -11.44
CA TYR A 402 11.43 -2.90 -11.37
C TYR A 402 11.16 -3.43 -12.77
N GLY A 403 11.95 -4.44 -13.20
CA GLY A 403 11.89 -4.99 -14.54
C GLY A 403 11.58 -6.49 -14.60
N TYR A 404 11.55 -7.20 -13.47
CA TYR A 404 11.38 -8.64 -13.49
C TYR A 404 10.06 -9.07 -14.15
N ILE A 405 10.18 -10.01 -15.08
CA ILE A 405 9.05 -10.65 -15.75
C ILE A 405 8.99 -12.11 -15.30
N PRO A 406 7.85 -12.59 -14.76
CA PRO A 406 7.64 -13.98 -14.45
C PRO A 406 8.03 -14.87 -15.63
N GLU A 407 8.72 -15.97 -15.37
CA GLU A 407 9.32 -16.80 -16.41
C GLU A 407 8.34 -17.20 -17.52
N ILE A 408 7.10 -17.51 -17.12
CA ILE A 408 6.03 -17.88 -18.07
C ILE A 408 5.58 -16.73 -18.98
N LEU A 409 5.86 -15.47 -18.64
CA LEU A 409 5.45 -14.28 -19.38
C LEU A 409 6.57 -13.66 -20.22
N ARG A 410 7.82 -14.14 -20.08
CA ARG A 410 8.96 -13.64 -20.86
C ARG A 410 8.72 -13.80 -22.35
N GLY A 411 8.99 -12.74 -23.11
CA GLY A 411 8.68 -12.65 -24.54
C GLY A 411 7.20 -12.51 -24.91
N LYS A 412 6.29 -12.50 -23.92
CA LYS A 412 4.84 -12.33 -24.14
C LYS A 412 4.33 -10.94 -23.73
N ILE A 413 5.04 -10.26 -22.83
CA ILE A 413 4.74 -8.90 -22.38
C ILE A 413 6.01 -8.04 -22.51
N PRO A 414 5.87 -6.73 -22.72
CA PRO A 414 7.00 -5.86 -22.99
C PRO A 414 7.82 -5.47 -21.75
N GLY A 415 7.33 -5.71 -20.55
CA GLY A 415 7.99 -5.34 -19.30
C GLY A 415 7.18 -5.74 -18.08
N ALA A 416 7.69 -5.41 -16.90
CA ALA A 416 6.96 -5.57 -15.64
C ALA A 416 5.76 -4.61 -15.64
N TYR A 417 4.55 -5.17 -15.71
CA TYR A 417 3.31 -4.38 -15.75
C TYR A 417 2.98 -3.75 -14.39
N HIS A 418 2.07 -2.78 -14.37
CA HIS A 418 1.67 -2.06 -13.17
C HIS A 418 1.23 -3.00 -12.04
N ALA A 419 1.77 -2.81 -10.84
CA ALA A 419 1.54 -3.62 -9.64
C ALA A 419 2.07 -5.08 -9.72
N SER A 420 2.89 -5.43 -10.72
CA SER A 420 3.41 -6.79 -10.84
C SER A 420 4.47 -7.14 -9.79
N GLU A 421 5.10 -6.16 -9.17
CA GLU A 421 6.09 -6.32 -8.11
C GLU A 421 5.49 -6.77 -6.78
N LEU A 422 4.21 -6.50 -6.53
CA LEU A 422 3.58 -6.66 -5.22
C LEU A 422 3.68 -8.08 -4.67
N ALA A 423 3.46 -9.09 -5.51
CA ALA A 423 3.59 -10.49 -5.09
C ALA A 423 5.01 -10.87 -4.66
N TYR A 424 6.00 -10.16 -5.20
CA TYR A 424 7.43 -10.32 -4.85
C TYR A 424 7.78 -9.53 -3.58
N VAL A 425 7.26 -8.32 -3.44
CA VAL A 425 7.42 -7.50 -2.22
C VAL A 425 6.84 -8.19 -1.00
N PHE A 426 5.65 -8.79 -1.12
CA PHE A 426 4.97 -9.47 -0.02
C PHE A 426 5.38 -10.95 0.13
N ASP A 427 6.14 -11.52 -0.82
CA ASP A 427 6.43 -12.96 -0.93
C ASP A 427 5.15 -13.81 -0.88
N THR A 428 4.17 -13.41 -1.69
CA THR A 428 2.83 -14.00 -1.76
C THR A 428 2.47 -14.53 -3.15
N LEU A 429 3.44 -15.04 -3.89
CA LEU A 429 3.28 -15.52 -5.27
C LEU A 429 2.12 -16.51 -5.43
N ASP A 430 1.88 -17.36 -4.42
CA ASP A 430 0.79 -18.35 -4.45
C ASP A 430 -0.61 -17.69 -4.37
N ALA A 431 -0.70 -16.47 -3.81
CA ALA A 431 -1.93 -15.68 -3.80
C ALA A 431 -2.15 -14.91 -5.10
N ALA A 432 -1.07 -14.56 -5.77
CA ALA A 432 -1.05 -13.79 -7.01
C ALA A 432 -1.09 -14.69 -8.25
N LYS A 433 -1.85 -15.76 -8.32
CA LYS A 433 -1.88 -16.70 -9.47
C LYS A 433 -1.91 -15.94 -10.80
N ALA A 434 -0.78 -15.34 -11.14
CA ALA A 434 -0.60 -14.57 -12.34
C ALA A 434 -0.93 -15.49 -13.53
N PHE A 435 -2.01 -15.20 -14.22
CA PHE A 435 -2.42 -15.91 -15.44
C PHE A 435 -2.63 -17.42 -15.30
N GLY A 436 -2.98 -17.91 -14.08
CA GLY A 436 -3.29 -19.32 -13.84
C GLY A 436 -2.11 -20.26 -13.75
N ALA A 437 -0.88 -19.75 -13.82
CA ALA A 437 0.34 -20.54 -13.71
C ALA A 437 0.88 -20.60 -12.28
N GLN A 438 1.54 -21.69 -11.93
CA GLN A 438 2.26 -21.80 -10.67
C GLN A 438 3.61 -21.07 -10.79
N PRO A 439 4.05 -20.35 -9.72
CA PRO A 439 5.37 -19.72 -9.69
C PRO A 439 6.48 -20.76 -9.86
N THR A 440 7.47 -20.44 -10.69
CA THR A 440 8.67 -21.27 -10.86
C THR A 440 9.63 -21.12 -9.68
N PRO A 441 10.64 -22.00 -9.54
CA PRO A 441 11.72 -21.79 -8.56
C PRO A 441 12.44 -20.45 -8.75
N ALA A 442 12.63 -19.98 -9.99
CA ALA A 442 13.24 -18.69 -10.28
C ALA A 442 12.36 -17.52 -9.79
N ASP A 443 11.04 -17.60 -10.01
CA ASP A 443 10.10 -16.60 -9.50
C ASP A 443 10.15 -16.52 -7.96
N ARG A 444 10.25 -17.65 -7.26
CA ARG A 444 10.36 -17.70 -5.80
C ARG A 444 11.69 -17.14 -5.29
N GLN A 445 12.78 -17.41 -5.99
CA GLN A 445 14.09 -16.84 -5.67
C GLN A 445 14.06 -15.32 -5.81
N GLU A 446 13.45 -14.82 -6.88
CA GLU A 446 13.29 -13.37 -7.07
C GLU A 446 12.38 -12.75 -6.01
N ALA A 447 11.28 -13.42 -5.61
CA ALA A 447 10.44 -12.94 -4.52
C ALA A 447 11.23 -12.81 -3.21
N ALA A 448 11.99 -13.81 -2.82
CA ALA A 448 12.86 -13.73 -1.64
C ALA A 448 13.89 -12.60 -1.76
N PHE A 449 14.46 -12.39 -2.95
CA PHE A 449 15.41 -11.32 -3.21
C PHE A 449 14.77 -9.92 -3.05
N VAL A 450 13.66 -9.66 -3.74
CA VAL A 450 12.92 -8.38 -3.67
C VAL A 450 12.42 -8.12 -2.25
N HIS A 451 11.76 -9.09 -1.62
CA HIS A 451 11.27 -8.99 -0.24
C HIS A 451 12.37 -8.55 0.73
N SER A 452 13.57 -9.15 0.61
CA SER A 452 14.71 -8.83 1.47
C SER A 452 15.12 -7.35 1.39
N CYS A 453 14.98 -6.71 0.24
CA CYS A 453 15.30 -5.29 0.04
C CYS A 453 14.35 -4.39 0.86
N TRP A 454 13.03 -4.65 0.81
CA TRP A 454 12.02 -3.91 1.56
C TRP A 454 12.18 -4.11 3.06
N VAL A 455 12.38 -5.35 3.49
CA VAL A 455 12.67 -5.70 4.89
C VAL A 455 13.92 -4.98 5.39
N SER A 456 15.01 -4.99 4.61
CA SER A 456 16.25 -4.29 4.98
C SER A 456 16.03 -2.78 5.14
N PHE A 457 15.31 -2.16 4.19
CA PHE A 457 14.99 -0.73 4.29
C PHE A 457 14.16 -0.42 5.54
N ALA A 458 13.15 -1.22 5.84
CA ALA A 458 12.34 -1.05 7.05
C ALA A 458 13.17 -1.18 8.34
N LYS A 459 14.13 -2.09 8.37
CA LYS A 459 15.02 -2.32 9.53
C LYS A 459 16.06 -1.20 9.70
N THR A 460 16.66 -0.72 8.62
CA THR A 460 17.88 0.08 8.68
C THR A 460 17.74 1.49 8.10
N GLY A 461 16.75 1.75 7.25
CA GLY A 461 16.63 2.96 6.42
C GLY A 461 17.53 2.94 5.18
N ARG A 462 18.20 1.79 4.90
CA ARG A 462 19.03 1.57 3.72
C ARG A 462 18.63 0.23 3.10
N PRO A 463 18.22 0.19 1.82
CA PRO A 463 17.89 -1.07 1.18
C PRO A 463 19.19 -1.87 0.94
N ALA A 464 19.13 -3.14 1.26
CA ALA A 464 20.18 -4.13 0.97
C ALA A 464 19.48 -5.44 0.63
N CYS A 465 19.61 -5.86 -0.62
CA CYS A 465 19.00 -7.08 -1.11
C CYS A 465 19.92 -8.26 -0.82
N ALA A 466 19.39 -9.37 -0.34
CA ALA A 466 20.18 -10.55 0.04
C ALA A 466 20.97 -11.12 -1.17
N GLY A 467 22.29 -11.04 -1.12
CA GLY A 467 23.17 -11.49 -2.22
C GLY A 467 23.23 -10.54 -3.42
N GLY A 468 22.56 -9.39 -3.37
CA GLY A 468 22.56 -8.40 -4.43
C GLY A 468 23.72 -7.40 -4.37
N PRO A 469 23.92 -6.60 -5.43
CA PRO A 469 24.86 -5.51 -5.42
C PRO A 469 24.47 -4.40 -4.44
N GLU A 470 25.40 -3.51 -4.13
CA GLU A 470 25.11 -2.32 -3.34
C GLU A 470 24.05 -1.45 -4.05
N TRP A 471 23.06 -1.00 -3.30
CA TRP A 471 22.06 -0.04 -3.75
C TRP A 471 22.46 1.36 -3.28
N PRO A 472 23.03 2.19 -4.17
CA PRO A 472 23.50 3.51 -3.79
C PRO A 472 22.34 4.47 -3.53
N ALA A 473 22.55 5.41 -2.61
CA ALA A 473 21.65 6.55 -2.51
C ALA A 473 21.72 7.38 -3.82
N TYR A 474 20.55 7.86 -4.26
CA TYR A 474 20.45 8.63 -5.49
C TYR A 474 21.17 9.97 -5.37
N ALA A 475 21.96 10.27 -6.38
CA ALA A 475 22.63 11.55 -6.57
C ALA A 475 22.34 12.05 -8.00
N ALA A 476 21.84 13.28 -8.12
CA ALA A 476 21.36 13.82 -9.39
C ALA A 476 22.47 13.95 -10.45
N ASP A 477 23.71 14.18 -10.04
CA ASP A 477 24.90 14.25 -10.90
C ASP A 477 25.32 12.90 -11.48
N LYS A 478 25.01 11.80 -10.76
CA LYS A 478 25.28 10.43 -11.21
C LYS A 478 24.10 9.82 -11.94
N ASP A 479 22.89 10.27 -11.64
CA ASP A 479 21.62 9.76 -12.20
C ASP A 479 21.54 8.22 -12.21
N GLN A 480 21.91 7.59 -11.07
CA GLN A 480 21.98 6.15 -10.93
C GLN A 480 20.74 5.62 -10.19
N LEU A 481 20.18 4.55 -10.70
CA LEU A 481 19.10 3.81 -10.05
C LEU A 481 19.44 2.33 -9.90
N TYR A 482 18.74 1.65 -9.00
CA TYR A 482 18.80 0.21 -8.83
C TYR A 482 17.79 -0.45 -9.76
N PHE A 483 18.27 -1.23 -10.70
CA PHE A 483 17.46 -1.87 -11.72
C PHE A 483 17.30 -3.35 -11.40
N PHE A 484 16.09 -3.78 -11.06
CA PHE A 484 15.74 -5.20 -10.99
C PHE A 484 15.64 -5.75 -12.39
N ASP A 485 16.46 -6.76 -12.70
CA ASP A 485 16.59 -7.25 -14.06
C ASP A 485 15.38 -8.07 -14.50
N GLU A 486 15.10 -8.11 -15.79
CA GLU A 486 13.98 -8.86 -16.37
C GLU A 486 14.02 -10.35 -16.04
N THR A 487 15.21 -10.90 -15.89
CA THR A 487 15.46 -12.32 -15.64
C THR A 487 15.80 -12.66 -14.20
N GLY A 488 15.84 -11.65 -13.33
CA GLY A 488 16.12 -11.77 -11.90
C GLY A 488 17.44 -11.16 -11.47
N GLY A 489 17.53 -10.85 -10.18
CA GLY A 489 18.62 -10.08 -9.62
C GLY A 489 18.56 -8.60 -9.95
N ALA A 490 19.66 -7.87 -9.72
CA ALA A 490 19.67 -6.43 -9.94
C ALA A 490 21.06 -5.91 -10.30
N LYS A 491 21.08 -4.67 -10.84
CA LYS A 491 22.28 -3.92 -11.21
C LYS A 491 22.07 -2.41 -11.01
N THR A 492 23.14 -1.65 -10.86
CA THR A 492 23.06 -0.18 -10.90
C THR A 492 23.13 0.29 -12.35
N VAL A 493 22.19 1.16 -12.76
CA VAL A 493 22.11 1.73 -14.10
C VAL A 493 22.13 3.25 -14.01
N ALA A 494 22.97 3.91 -14.80
CA ALA A 494 23.00 5.37 -14.90
C ALA A 494 22.23 5.86 -16.13
N GLY A 495 21.55 6.99 -16.01
CA GLY A 495 20.86 7.64 -17.12
C GLY A 495 19.74 6.82 -17.76
N TYR A 496 19.05 5.99 -16.98
CA TYR A 496 17.93 5.18 -17.48
C TYR A 496 16.84 6.07 -18.09
N ARG A 497 16.52 5.87 -19.38
CA ARG A 497 15.56 6.69 -20.14
C ARG A 497 15.84 8.20 -20.00
N LYS A 498 17.11 8.61 -19.99
CA LYS A 498 17.51 10.00 -19.69
C LYS A 498 16.87 11.01 -20.63
N ALA A 499 16.88 10.78 -21.93
CA ALA A 499 16.39 11.73 -22.93
C ALA A 499 14.89 12.07 -22.75
N PRO A 500 13.94 11.10 -22.72
CA PRO A 500 12.54 11.42 -22.47
C PRO A 500 12.31 11.96 -21.05
N ASN A 501 13.01 11.45 -20.03
CA ASN A 501 12.87 11.92 -18.66
C ASN A 501 13.27 13.39 -18.51
N ASP A 502 14.40 13.81 -19.07
CA ASP A 502 14.85 15.21 -19.03
C ASP A 502 13.91 16.13 -19.83
N PHE A 503 13.41 15.66 -20.98
CA PHE A 503 12.45 16.40 -21.78
C PHE A 503 11.16 16.65 -20.99
N ILE A 504 10.55 15.61 -20.44
CA ILE A 504 9.30 15.71 -19.67
C ILE A 504 9.52 16.55 -18.41
N THR A 505 10.60 16.31 -17.65
CA THR A 505 10.95 17.10 -16.46
C THR A 505 10.99 18.59 -16.78
N THR A 506 11.63 18.97 -17.88
CA THR A 506 11.71 20.38 -18.30
C THR A 506 10.32 20.98 -18.59
N LEU A 507 9.40 20.20 -19.15
CA LEU A 507 8.04 20.67 -19.42
C LEU A 507 7.25 20.84 -18.14
N VAL A 508 7.26 19.83 -17.27
CA VAL A 508 6.46 19.80 -16.03
C VAL A 508 6.92 20.88 -15.06
N THR A 509 8.24 21.05 -14.88
CA THR A 509 8.78 22.06 -13.95
C THR A 509 8.48 23.50 -14.39
N ARG A 510 8.29 23.76 -15.70
CA ARG A 510 7.85 25.06 -16.20
C ARG A 510 6.36 25.34 -15.93
N MET A 511 5.56 24.31 -15.77
CA MET A 511 4.11 24.41 -15.50
C MET A 511 3.80 24.47 -14.00
N MET A 512 4.77 24.17 -13.13
CA MET A 512 4.58 24.26 -11.69
C MET A 512 4.37 25.71 -11.25
N PRO A 513 3.41 25.97 -10.36
CA PRO A 513 3.26 27.29 -9.74
C PRO A 513 4.56 27.65 -8.99
N ARG A 514 5.03 28.88 -9.22
CA ARG A 514 6.21 29.42 -8.52
C ARG A 514 5.88 29.82 -7.09
#